data_b785ac9a9697ab1bbc5a5aef0e77fb61
#
_entry.id   b785ac9a9697ab1bbc5a5aef0e77fb61
#
_cell.length_a   1.000
_cell.length_b   1.000
_cell.length_c   1.000
_cell.angle_alpha   90.00
_cell.angle_beta   90.00
_cell.angle_gamma   90.00
#
_symmetry.space_group_name_H-M   'P 1'
#
loop_
_entity.id
_entity.type
_entity.pdbx_description
1 polymer ?
#
loop_
_entity_poly.entity_id
_entity_poly.type
_entity_poly.pdbx_seq_one_letter_code
_entity_poly.pdbx_strand_id
1 'polypeptide(L)'
;MGAFEDFAKMVARRRGGPGPEDDGRSRALAPWLTGLVARHPYLRRHPHPAVSHFPIVFMLAASFFSVLYLLTGVTSFETTAFHCLGGGLLSTPAAIATGIFTQRLNYPQPDPTLTLEKRLSYLLWAMVSGAFAWRLLDPEVLRNLQGLNYFYLLLVLGVTPLVTVISFFGGMLTFPLEERN
;
A
#
# COMPACT_ATOMS: atom_id res chain seq x y z
N MET A 1 11.40 -11.20 19.31
CA MET A 1 11.87 -9.80 19.32
C MET A 1 13.17 -9.63 18.52
N GLY A 2 14.15 -10.53 18.58
CA GLY A 2 15.45 -10.37 17.90
C GLY A 2 15.46 -10.25 16.36
N ALA A 3 14.68 -11.07 15.64
CA ALA A 3 14.70 -11.09 14.17
C ALA A 3 14.22 -9.76 13.54
N PHE A 4 13.34 -9.05 14.22
CA PHE A 4 12.81 -7.76 13.78
C PHE A 4 13.82 -6.63 13.99
N GLU A 5 14.51 -6.62 15.14
CA GLU A 5 15.60 -5.68 15.41
C GLU A 5 16.78 -5.89 14.46
N ASP A 6 17.11 -7.14 14.15
CA ASP A 6 18.17 -7.46 13.19
C ASP A 6 17.85 -7.00 11.78
N PHE A 7 16.58 -7.13 11.35
CA PHE A 7 16.11 -6.60 10.07
C PHE A 7 16.17 -5.06 10.03
N ALA A 8 15.72 -4.38 11.08
CA ALA A 8 15.77 -2.92 11.18
C ALA A 8 17.24 -2.41 11.17
N LYS A 9 18.13 -3.07 11.90
CA LYS A 9 19.60 -2.78 11.89
C LYS A 9 20.23 -3.03 10.52
N MET A 10 19.80 -4.07 9.81
CA MET A 10 20.28 -4.36 8.45
C MET A 10 19.85 -3.27 7.46
N VAL A 11 18.63 -2.76 7.57
CA VAL A 11 18.13 -1.63 6.75
C VAL A 11 18.86 -0.34 7.08
N ALA A 12 19.10 -0.05 8.36
CA ALA A 12 19.83 1.13 8.82
C ALA A 12 21.31 1.10 8.38
N ARG A 13 22.02 -0.02 8.50
CA ARG A 13 23.42 -0.18 8.07
C ARG A 13 23.63 0.06 6.57
N ARG A 14 22.66 -0.25 5.72
CA ARG A 14 22.77 -0.03 4.27
C ARG A 14 22.66 1.43 3.85
N ARG A 15 22.16 2.31 4.72
CA ARG A 15 22.01 3.76 4.44
C ARG A 15 23.26 4.59 4.77
N GLY A 16 24.18 4.10 5.62
CA GLY A 16 25.34 4.85 6.11
C GLY A 16 26.68 4.51 5.44
N GLY A 17 26.74 3.59 4.47
CA GLY A 17 27.96 3.30 3.74
C GLY A 17 28.24 4.31 2.63
N PRO A 18 29.55 4.61 2.30
CA PRO A 18 29.88 5.36 1.10
C PRO A 18 29.27 4.61 -0.09
N GLY A 19 28.38 5.30 -0.84
CA GLY A 19 27.74 4.74 -2.01
C GLY A 19 28.80 4.23 -3.00
N PRO A 20 28.48 3.14 -3.77
CA PRO A 20 29.27 2.79 -4.93
C PRO A 20 29.39 4.03 -5.82
N GLU A 21 30.59 4.25 -6.36
CA GLU A 21 30.89 5.33 -7.30
C GLU A 21 29.72 5.51 -8.29
N ASP A 22 29.33 6.76 -8.46
CA ASP A 22 28.24 7.19 -9.34
C ASP A 22 28.52 6.70 -10.78
N ASP A 23 28.00 5.54 -11.10
CA ASP A 23 28.13 4.89 -12.43
C ASP A 23 27.21 5.60 -13.46
N GLY A 24 26.98 6.90 -13.37
CA GLY A 24 26.31 7.69 -14.41
C GLY A 24 24.88 7.28 -14.79
N ARG A 25 24.31 6.25 -14.15
CA ARG A 25 22.92 5.76 -14.34
C ARG A 25 21.95 6.35 -13.32
N SER A 26 22.19 7.54 -12.82
CA SER A 26 21.12 8.32 -12.20
C SER A 26 19.99 8.38 -13.25
N ARG A 27 18.85 7.76 -12.95
CA ARG A 27 17.67 7.86 -13.82
C ARG A 27 17.27 9.32 -13.86
N ALA A 28 17.83 10.05 -14.84
CA ALA A 28 17.52 11.45 -15.07
C ALA A 28 16.00 11.58 -15.12
N LEU A 29 15.46 12.42 -14.24
CA LEU A 29 14.03 12.74 -14.27
C LEU A 29 13.71 13.23 -15.66
N ALA A 30 12.62 12.76 -16.23
CA ALA A 30 12.18 13.25 -17.54
C ALA A 30 12.12 14.79 -17.51
N PRO A 31 12.56 15.51 -18.54
CA PRO A 31 12.66 16.99 -18.54
C PRO A 31 11.36 17.69 -18.14
N TRP A 32 10.20 17.10 -18.50
CA TRP A 32 8.89 17.63 -18.12
C TRP A 32 8.62 17.53 -16.61
N LEU A 33 9.15 16.49 -15.92
CA LEU A 33 9.06 16.31 -14.48
C LEU A 33 9.89 17.34 -13.71
N THR A 34 11.10 17.65 -14.19
CA THR A 34 11.94 18.69 -13.59
C THR A 34 11.30 20.06 -13.71
N GLY A 35 10.68 20.36 -14.86
CA GLY A 35 9.92 21.60 -15.08
C GLY A 35 8.68 21.69 -14.18
N LEU A 36 7.94 20.60 -14.00
CA LEU A 36 6.76 20.53 -13.13
C LEU A 36 7.12 20.76 -11.67
N VAL A 37 8.18 20.10 -11.20
CA VAL A 37 8.66 20.21 -9.81
C VAL A 37 9.24 21.59 -9.52
N ALA A 38 9.89 22.23 -10.52
CA ALA A 38 10.36 23.61 -10.39
C ALA A 38 9.22 24.61 -10.26
N ARG A 39 8.11 24.40 -10.98
CA ARG A 39 6.89 25.24 -10.90
C ARG A 39 6.07 25.00 -9.64
N HIS A 40 6.11 23.79 -9.10
CA HIS A 40 5.29 23.37 -7.94
C HIS A 40 6.17 22.69 -6.89
N PRO A 41 6.92 23.47 -6.06
CA PRO A 41 7.83 22.92 -5.04
C PRO A 41 7.12 22.05 -3.99
N TYR A 42 5.79 22.18 -3.86
CA TYR A 42 4.97 21.32 -3.00
C TYR A 42 4.99 19.84 -3.43
N LEU A 43 5.24 19.54 -4.71
CA LEU A 43 5.36 18.17 -5.20
C LEU A 43 6.59 17.44 -4.63
N ARG A 44 7.58 18.17 -4.10
CA ARG A 44 8.70 17.60 -3.33
C ARG A 44 8.29 17.22 -1.90
N ARG A 45 7.20 17.81 -1.39
CA ARG A 45 6.65 17.50 -0.07
C ARG A 45 5.71 16.31 -0.20
N HIS A 46 6.27 15.12 -0.34
CA HIS A 46 5.65 13.80 -0.19
C HIS A 46 4.10 13.76 -0.35
N PRO A 47 3.54 13.86 -1.57
CA PRO A 47 2.09 13.73 -1.78
C PRO A 47 1.60 12.31 -1.47
N HIS A 48 2.50 11.33 -1.56
CA HIS A 48 2.20 9.92 -1.36
C HIS A 48 1.58 9.61 0.01
N PRO A 49 2.09 10.08 1.16
CA PRO A 49 1.46 9.80 2.46
C PRO A 49 0.00 10.24 2.54
N ALA A 50 -0.35 11.41 2.00
CA ALA A 50 -1.73 11.89 2.01
C ALA A 50 -2.64 10.99 1.15
N VAL A 51 -2.20 10.59 -0.04
CA VAL A 51 -2.98 9.75 -0.95
C VAL A 51 -3.09 8.30 -0.46
N SER A 52 -2.05 7.76 0.18
CA SER A 52 -2.03 6.38 0.67
C SER A 52 -3.02 6.12 1.83
N HIS A 53 -3.44 7.16 2.55
CA HIS A 53 -4.45 7.00 3.60
C HIS A 53 -5.80 6.53 3.06
N PHE A 54 -6.18 6.90 1.84
CA PHE A 54 -7.46 6.48 1.26
C PHE A 54 -7.57 4.96 1.11
N PRO A 55 -6.67 4.27 0.38
CA PRO A 55 -6.76 2.81 0.30
C PRO A 55 -6.63 2.14 1.66
N ILE A 56 -5.79 2.63 2.58
CA ILE A 56 -5.65 2.08 3.93
C ILE A 56 -7.01 2.09 4.65
N VAL A 57 -7.66 3.24 4.72
CA VAL A 57 -8.95 3.38 5.42
C VAL A 57 -10.03 2.53 4.75
N PHE A 58 -10.13 2.54 3.43
CA PHE A 58 -11.13 1.75 2.72
C PHE A 58 -10.93 0.24 2.93
N MET A 59 -9.69 -0.26 2.91
CA MET A 59 -9.42 -1.68 3.12
C MET A 59 -9.72 -2.13 4.55
N LEU A 60 -9.32 -1.33 5.54
CA LEU A 60 -9.65 -1.61 6.94
C LEU A 60 -11.17 -1.58 7.17
N ALA A 61 -11.85 -0.59 6.60
CA ALA A 61 -13.31 -0.49 6.69
C ALA A 61 -14.02 -1.66 5.99
N ALA A 62 -13.55 -2.09 4.81
CA ALA A 62 -14.12 -3.24 4.11
C ALA A 62 -14.05 -4.52 4.97
N SER A 63 -12.88 -4.81 5.55
CA SER A 63 -12.73 -5.97 6.44
C SER A 63 -13.57 -5.82 7.71
N PHE A 64 -13.56 -4.64 8.33
CA PHE A 64 -14.33 -4.36 9.55
C PHE A 64 -15.84 -4.56 9.34
N PHE A 65 -16.41 -3.96 8.29
CA PHE A 65 -17.83 -4.10 8.00
C PHE A 65 -18.20 -5.51 7.54
N SER A 66 -17.29 -6.23 6.88
CA SER A 66 -17.52 -7.67 6.58
C SER A 66 -17.62 -8.50 7.86
N VAL A 67 -16.74 -8.26 8.84
CA VAL A 67 -16.82 -8.93 10.15
C VAL A 67 -18.10 -8.55 10.90
N LEU A 68 -18.48 -7.28 10.91
CA LEU A 68 -19.75 -6.84 11.52
C LEU A 68 -20.96 -7.54 10.87
N TYR A 69 -20.96 -7.68 9.55
CA TYR A 69 -22.00 -8.43 8.85
C TYR A 69 -22.06 -9.88 9.32
N LEU A 70 -20.93 -10.57 9.38
CA LEU A 70 -20.87 -11.96 9.84
C LEU A 70 -21.34 -12.15 11.28
N LEU A 71 -21.13 -11.16 12.16
CA LEU A 71 -21.56 -11.21 13.55
C LEU A 71 -23.03 -10.84 13.75
N THR A 72 -23.57 -9.96 12.93
CA THR A 72 -24.92 -9.37 13.16
C THR A 72 -25.96 -9.79 12.13
N GLY A 73 -25.56 -10.25 10.94
CA GLY A 73 -26.45 -10.54 9.82
C GLY A 73 -27.07 -9.29 9.17
N VAL A 74 -26.67 -8.08 9.58
CA VAL A 74 -27.26 -6.82 9.06
C VAL A 74 -26.69 -6.49 7.69
N THR A 75 -27.52 -6.59 6.66
CA THR A 75 -27.11 -6.47 5.24
C THR A 75 -26.51 -5.13 4.86
N SER A 76 -26.84 -4.05 5.58
CA SER A 76 -26.21 -2.74 5.33
C SER A 76 -24.70 -2.75 5.58
N PHE A 77 -24.20 -3.56 6.50
CA PHE A 77 -22.75 -3.70 6.72
C PHE A 77 -22.06 -4.37 5.54
N GLU A 78 -22.66 -5.40 4.97
CA GLU A 78 -22.14 -6.07 3.77
C GLU A 78 -22.09 -5.10 2.57
N THR A 79 -23.17 -4.34 2.37
CA THR A 79 -23.23 -3.31 1.33
C THR A 79 -22.16 -2.22 1.54
N THR A 80 -21.95 -1.80 2.79
CA THR A 80 -20.90 -0.84 3.14
C THR A 80 -19.50 -1.41 2.88
N ALA A 81 -19.25 -2.67 3.23
CA ALA A 81 -18.01 -3.37 2.94
C ALA A 81 -17.72 -3.39 1.44
N PHE A 82 -18.72 -3.69 0.61
CA PHE A 82 -18.59 -3.68 -0.84
C PHE A 82 -18.25 -2.29 -1.39
N HIS A 83 -18.89 -1.22 -0.91
CA HIS A 83 -18.55 0.15 -1.30
C HIS A 83 -17.14 0.53 -0.89
N CYS A 84 -16.71 0.09 0.30
CA CYS A 84 -15.32 0.28 0.75
C CYS A 84 -14.31 -0.47 -0.13
N LEU A 85 -14.61 -1.70 -0.56
CA LEU A 85 -13.77 -2.40 -1.55
C LEU A 85 -13.66 -1.60 -2.86
N GLY A 86 -14.77 -1.03 -3.34
CA GLY A 86 -14.77 -0.15 -4.52
C GLY A 86 -13.93 1.10 -4.34
N GLY A 87 -14.05 1.77 -3.18
CA GLY A 87 -13.22 2.92 -2.81
C GLY A 87 -11.73 2.59 -2.76
N GLY A 88 -11.41 1.43 -2.18
CA GLY A 88 -10.06 0.90 -2.14
C GLY A 88 -9.51 0.56 -3.53
N LEU A 89 -10.32 -0.09 -4.37
CA LEU A 89 -9.97 -0.43 -5.76
C LEU A 89 -9.59 0.81 -6.57
N LEU A 90 -10.35 1.91 -6.43
CA LEU A 90 -10.12 3.15 -7.16
C LEU A 90 -8.94 3.97 -6.60
N SER A 91 -8.76 3.98 -5.29
CA SER A 91 -7.72 4.79 -4.64
C SER A 91 -6.32 4.15 -4.68
N THR A 92 -6.22 2.81 -4.73
CA THR A 92 -4.94 2.10 -4.73
C THR A 92 -4.05 2.46 -5.93
N PRO A 93 -4.53 2.53 -7.18
CA PRO A 93 -3.72 2.97 -8.32
C PRO A 93 -3.13 4.39 -8.15
N ALA A 94 -3.91 5.31 -7.56
CA ALA A 94 -3.43 6.66 -7.27
C ALA A 94 -2.31 6.66 -6.21
N ALA A 95 -2.44 5.82 -5.17
CA ALA A 95 -1.39 5.63 -4.17
C ALA A 95 -0.13 5.01 -4.79
N ILE A 96 -0.26 4.00 -5.65
CA ILE A 96 0.86 3.39 -6.38
C ILE A 96 1.56 4.44 -7.26
N ALA A 97 0.80 5.21 -8.03
CA ALA A 97 1.34 6.24 -8.92
C ALA A 97 2.11 7.32 -8.16
N THR A 98 1.53 7.83 -7.06
CA THR A 98 2.20 8.83 -6.20
C THR A 98 3.41 8.24 -5.48
N GLY A 99 3.39 6.96 -5.09
CA GLY A 99 4.53 6.25 -4.52
C GLY A 99 5.69 6.14 -5.50
N ILE A 100 5.42 5.71 -6.74
CA ILE A 100 6.43 5.66 -7.81
C ILE A 100 7.01 7.06 -8.10
N PHE A 101 6.16 8.08 -8.12
CA PHE A 101 6.57 9.46 -8.33
C PHE A 101 7.51 9.94 -7.20
N THR A 102 7.12 9.74 -5.94
CA THR A 102 7.92 10.10 -4.76
C THR A 102 9.25 9.34 -4.73
N GLN A 103 9.22 8.03 -5.11
CA GLN A 103 10.44 7.22 -5.22
C GLN A 103 11.42 7.81 -6.22
N ARG A 104 10.96 8.19 -7.41
CA ARG A 104 11.82 8.75 -8.46
C ARG A 104 12.42 10.11 -8.09
N LEU A 105 11.70 10.91 -7.28
CA LEU A 105 12.16 12.24 -6.85
C LEU A 105 13.16 12.17 -5.71
N ASN A 106 12.96 11.28 -4.74
CA ASN A 106 13.67 11.35 -3.46
C ASN A 106 14.66 10.18 -3.25
N TYR A 107 14.55 9.12 -4.05
CA TYR A 107 15.38 7.91 -3.91
C TYR A 107 15.99 7.54 -5.27
N PRO A 108 17.12 8.17 -5.67
CA PRO A 108 17.76 7.90 -6.96
C PRO A 108 18.34 6.49 -7.06
N GLN A 109 18.68 5.87 -5.92
CA GLN A 109 19.21 4.52 -5.87
C GLN A 109 18.12 3.46 -5.65
N PRO A 110 18.26 2.24 -6.21
CA PRO A 110 17.34 1.15 -5.98
C PRO A 110 17.39 0.71 -4.52
N ASP A 111 16.27 0.85 -3.80
CA ASP A 111 16.10 0.36 -2.44
C ASP A 111 15.25 -0.91 -2.47
N PRO A 112 15.74 -2.03 -1.87
CA PRO A 112 14.99 -3.27 -1.79
C PRO A 112 13.63 -3.11 -1.08
N THR A 113 13.56 -2.23 -0.06
CA THR A 113 12.34 -1.96 0.71
C THR A 113 11.27 -1.30 -0.16
N LEU A 114 11.66 -0.30 -0.97
CA LEU A 114 10.77 0.35 -1.93
C LEU A 114 10.27 -0.63 -3.01
N THR A 115 11.14 -1.54 -3.44
CA THR A 115 10.77 -2.58 -4.42
C THR A 115 9.76 -3.56 -3.81
N LEU A 116 9.96 -3.96 -2.56
CA LEU A 116 9.04 -4.83 -1.83
C LEU A 116 7.69 -4.15 -1.63
N GLU A 117 7.67 -2.92 -1.10
CA GLU A 117 6.45 -2.12 -0.90
C GLU A 117 5.63 -2.02 -2.19
N LYS A 118 6.29 -1.72 -3.30
CA LYS A 118 5.63 -1.66 -4.62
C LYS A 118 5.03 -3.00 -5.05
N ARG A 119 5.74 -4.12 -4.88
CA ARG A 119 5.23 -5.46 -5.20
C ARG A 119 4.02 -5.82 -4.34
N LEU A 120 4.07 -5.53 -3.04
CA LEU A 120 2.96 -5.75 -2.12
C LEU A 120 1.75 -4.86 -2.47
N SER A 121 1.97 -3.62 -2.92
CA SER A 121 0.89 -2.72 -3.36
C SER A 121 0.19 -3.24 -4.62
N TYR A 122 0.92 -3.81 -5.58
CA TYR A 122 0.31 -4.48 -6.73
C TYR A 122 -0.45 -5.75 -6.33
N LEU A 123 0.08 -6.54 -5.39
CA LEU A 123 -0.62 -7.70 -4.85
C LEU A 123 -1.93 -7.27 -4.16
N LEU A 124 -1.88 -6.22 -3.34
CA LEU A 124 -3.06 -5.65 -2.70
C LEU A 124 -4.11 -5.25 -3.74
N TRP A 125 -3.71 -4.52 -4.78
CA TRP A 125 -4.62 -4.11 -5.84
C TRP A 125 -5.24 -5.31 -6.57
N ALA A 126 -4.47 -6.35 -6.85
CA ALA A 126 -4.96 -7.58 -7.47
C ALA A 126 -5.97 -8.31 -6.57
N MET A 127 -5.68 -8.43 -5.26
CA MET A 127 -6.60 -9.04 -4.29
C MET A 127 -7.92 -8.30 -4.19
N VAL A 128 -7.86 -6.96 -4.10
CA VAL A 128 -9.07 -6.12 -4.03
C VAL A 128 -9.86 -6.17 -5.32
N SER A 129 -9.19 -6.13 -6.47
CA SER A 129 -9.84 -6.27 -7.79
C SER A 129 -10.56 -7.62 -7.90
N GLY A 130 -9.91 -8.70 -7.46
CA GLY A 130 -10.50 -10.04 -7.46
C GLY A 130 -11.71 -10.13 -6.52
N ALA A 131 -11.59 -9.62 -5.29
CA ALA A 131 -12.70 -9.62 -4.34
C ALA A 131 -13.88 -8.75 -4.84
N PHE A 132 -13.60 -7.56 -5.37
CA PHE A 132 -14.63 -6.69 -5.91
C PHE A 132 -15.36 -7.30 -7.11
N ALA A 133 -14.60 -7.87 -8.07
CA ALA A 133 -15.17 -8.55 -9.23
C ALA A 133 -16.00 -9.77 -8.81
N TRP A 134 -15.51 -10.56 -7.86
CA TRP A 134 -16.25 -11.71 -7.34
C TRP A 134 -17.60 -11.29 -6.77
N ARG A 135 -17.61 -10.26 -5.91
CA ARG A 135 -18.84 -9.74 -5.32
C ARG A 135 -19.82 -9.16 -6.36
N LEU A 136 -19.31 -8.61 -7.48
CA LEU A 136 -20.16 -8.18 -8.60
C LEU A 136 -20.82 -9.36 -9.32
N LEU A 137 -20.10 -10.47 -9.48
CA LEU A 137 -20.58 -11.66 -10.18
C LEU A 137 -21.50 -12.52 -9.30
N ASP A 138 -21.22 -12.57 -7.99
CA ASP A 138 -22.03 -13.28 -7.00
C ASP A 138 -22.39 -12.33 -5.84
N PRO A 139 -23.54 -11.62 -5.95
CA PRO A 139 -24.02 -10.72 -4.90
C PRO A 139 -24.30 -11.39 -3.54
N GLU A 140 -24.42 -12.69 -3.50
CA GLU A 140 -24.70 -13.45 -2.28
C GLU A 140 -23.46 -14.14 -1.70
N VAL A 141 -22.27 -13.90 -2.26
CA VAL A 141 -21.03 -14.59 -1.91
C VAL A 141 -20.72 -14.60 -0.40
N LEU A 142 -20.98 -13.49 0.28
CA LEU A 142 -20.75 -13.38 1.74
C LEU A 142 -21.94 -13.91 2.57
N ARG A 143 -23.15 -13.94 1.99
CA ARG A 143 -24.34 -14.49 2.64
C ARG A 143 -24.37 -16.01 2.61
N ASN A 144 -23.82 -16.60 1.54
CA ASN A 144 -23.76 -18.03 1.35
C ASN A 144 -22.29 -18.50 1.43
N LEU A 145 -21.73 -18.52 2.63
CA LEU A 145 -20.36 -18.95 2.90
C LEU A 145 -20.26 -20.48 2.81
N GLN A 146 -20.16 -21.01 1.58
CA GLN A 146 -19.96 -22.42 1.30
C GLN A 146 -18.88 -22.61 0.24
N GLY A 147 -18.15 -23.71 0.31
CA GLY A 147 -17.17 -24.08 -0.70
C GLY A 147 -16.18 -22.98 -1.03
N LEU A 148 -16.18 -22.51 -2.27
CA LEU A 148 -15.26 -21.48 -2.75
C LEU A 148 -15.49 -20.09 -2.14
N ASN A 149 -16.69 -19.80 -1.60
CA ASN A 149 -16.99 -18.48 -1.05
C ASN A 149 -16.15 -18.14 0.20
N TYR A 150 -15.56 -19.13 0.86
CA TYR A 150 -14.56 -18.89 1.90
C TYR A 150 -13.29 -18.19 1.36
N PHE A 151 -12.92 -18.40 0.08
CA PHE A 151 -11.79 -17.68 -0.52
C PHE A 151 -12.11 -16.20 -0.70
N TYR A 152 -13.36 -15.83 -1.01
CA TYR A 152 -13.76 -14.43 -1.00
C TYR A 152 -13.55 -13.80 0.37
N LEU A 153 -14.01 -14.46 1.43
CA LEU A 153 -13.82 -13.97 2.80
C LEU A 153 -12.32 -13.86 3.13
N LEU A 154 -11.53 -14.84 2.75
CA LEU A 154 -10.08 -14.82 2.94
C LEU A 154 -9.43 -13.64 2.19
N LEU A 155 -9.84 -13.35 0.95
CA LEU A 155 -9.36 -12.18 0.21
C LEU A 155 -9.70 -10.89 0.95
N VAL A 156 -10.96 -10.70 1.36
CA VAL A 156 -11.42 -9.47 2.05
C VAL A 156 -10.72 -9.28 3.38
N LEU A 157 -10.59 -10.32 4.20
CA LEU A 157 -9.91 -10.22 5.49
C LEU A 157 -8.38 -10.14 5.33
N GLY A 158 -7.83 -10.77 4.29
CA GLY A 158 -6.40 -10.77 3.99
C GLY A 158 -5.86 -9.42 3.54
N VAL A 159 -6.71 -8.49 3.05
CA VAL A 159 -6.25 -7.14 2.71
C VAL A 159 -5.81 -6.35 3.94
N THR A 160 -6.39 -6.58 5.12
CA THR A 160 -6.03 -5.86 6.36
C THR A 160 -4.57 -6.12 6.78
N PRO A 161 -4.09 -7.35 6.99
CA PRO A 161 -2.69 -7.57 7.33
C PRO A 161 -1.75 -7.11 6.22
N LEU A 162 -2.14 -7.27 4.95
CA LEU A 162 -1.32 -6.85 3.83
C LEU A 162 -1.15 -5.32 3.79
N VAL A 163 -2.23 -4.55 3.93
CA VAL A 163 -2.16 -3.09 3.96
C VAL A 163 -1.40 -2.58 5.18
N THR A 164 -1.52 -3.28 6.32
CA THR A 164 -0.76 -2.95 7.54
C THR A 164 0.74 -3.12 7.32
N VAL A 165 1.15 -4.22 6.68
CA VAL A 165 2.56 -4.47 6.34
C VAL A 165 3.09 -3.41 5.36
N ILE A 166 2.32 -3.07 4.31
CA ILE A 166 2.69 -2.02 3.36
C ILE A 166 2.85 -0.67 4.07
N SER A 167 1.90 -0.30 4.93
CA SER A 167 1.93 0.96 5.70
C SER A 167 3.12 1.02 6.64
N PHE A 168 3.49 -0.10 7.24
CA PHE A 168 4.66 -0.20 8.11
C PHE A 168 5.96 0.09 7.33
N PHE A 169 6.16 -0.54 6.17
CA PHE A 169 7.33 -0.26 5.32
C PHE A 169 7.35 1.20 4.82
N GLY A 170 6.22 1.73 4.39
CA GLY A 170 6.09 3.13 4.00
C GLY A 170 6.40 4.10 5.15
N GLY A 171 5.97 3.77 6.37
CA GLY A 171 6.28 4.54 7.58
C GLY A 171 7.78 4.57 7.90
N MET A 172 8.47 3.44 7.80
CA MET A 172 9.93 3.35 8.00
C MET A 172 10.72 4.20 7.00
N LEU A 173 10.21 4.38 5.78
CA LEU A 173 10.83 5.21 4.75
C LEU A 173 10.60 6.71 5.02
N THR A 174 9.46 7.06 5.57
CA THR A 174 9.07 8.46 5.84
C THR A 174 9.68 8.98 7.16
N PHE A 175 9.75 8.12 8.17
CA PHE A 175 10.28 8.44 9.50
C PHE A 175 11.45 7.49 9.82
N PRO A 176 12.66 7.77 9.31
CA PRO A 176 13.82 6.98 9.67
C PRO A 176 14.06 7.10 11.19
N LEU A 177 14.19 5.95 11.85
CA LEU A 177 14.56 5.91 13.26
C LEU A 177 15.95 6.53 13.38
N GLU A 178 16.05 7.76 13.89
CA GLU A 178 17.31 8.34 14.34
C GLU A 178 17.79 7.51 15.51
N GLU A 179 18.99 6.93 15.38
CA GLU A 179 19.68 6.37 16.53
C GLU A 179 19.91 7.51 17.52
N ARG A 180 19.17 7.54 18.63
CA ARG A 180 19.51 8.38 19.78
C ARG A 180 20.84 7.90 20.30
N ASN A 181 21.90 8.64 19.98
CA ASN A 181 23.16 8.58 20.69
C ASN A 181 23.01 9.17 22.08
#